data_0087520ae6c14b7a0f546a0680d4d48e
#
_entry.id   0087520ae6c14b7a0f546a0680d4d48e
#
_cell.length_a   1.000
_cell.length_b   1.000
_cell.length_c   1.000
_cell.angle_alpha   90.00
_cell.angle_beta   90.00
_cell.angle_gamma   90.00
#
_symmetry.space_group_name_H-M   'P 1'
#
loop_
_entity.id
_entity.type
_entity.pdbx_description
1 polymer ?
#
loop_
_entity_poly.entity_id
_entity_poly.type
_entity_poly.pdbx_seq_one_letter_code
_entity_poly.pdbx_strand_id
1 'polypeptide(L)'
;MEKYKIMGCFIKFFFNCLAPFLFTFMIISCTDQDIPALENEVEIITDIKLIFTPTLGGDVIQARAQDIDGPGVQNIEVLDEIYLSTNTNYILTFEIYNNLKNPGENIGIEIREEEDEHQMFFLFTNGAFLDPEGNGNIDNFSDSINYIDYDRYNNPVGLETYWITGNQIQNGLFKVILMHQPGVKTSTSGIFDGDFDFNLEFVLNIS
;
A
#
# COMPACT_ATOMS: atom_id res chain seq x y z
N MET A 1 -27.09 61.59 14.79
CA MET A 1 -28.43 62.13 14.45
C MET A 1 -29.22 60.96 13.98
N GLU A 2 -30.05 60.45 14.87
CA GLU A 2 -31.51 60.54 14.90
C GLU A 2 -32.20 59.71 13.80
N LYS A 3 -33.19 58.89 13.99
CA LYS A 3 -34.22 58.76 15.03
C LYS A 3 -34.89 57.38 14.95
N TYR A 4 -35.25 56.88 16.10
CA TYR A 4 -36.25 55.81 16.34
C TYR A 4 -37.62 56.22 15.82
N LYS A 5 -38.46 55.19 15.46
CA LYS A 5 -39.87 55.24 15.73
C LYS A 5 -40.48 53.85 15.90
N ILE A 6 -40.94 53.60 17.09
CA ILE A 6 -41.80 52.55 17.58
C ILE A 6 -43.23 52.96 17.27
N MET A 7 -44.10 51.99 16.98
CA MET A 7 -45.53 51.93 17.40
C MET A 7 -46.30 51.06 16.38
N GLY A 8 -47.13 50.19 16.72
CA GLY A 8 -47.88 49.84 17.93
C GLY A 8 -48.85 48.70 17.66
N CYS A 9 -49.14 48.05 18.70
CA CYS A 9 -50.03 46.95 18.93
C CYS A 9 -51.47 47.17 18.38
N PHE A 10 -52.08 46.12 17.83
CA PHE A 10 -53.54 45.90 17.96
C PHE A 10 -53.86 44.41 17.98
N ILE A 11 -54.37 44.02 19.15
CA ILE A 11 -55.01 42.75 19.48
C ILE A 11 -56.43 42.81 18.91
N LYS A 12 -56.88 41.76 18.21
CA LYS A 12 -58.30 41.36 18.18
C LYS A 12 -58.45 39.84 18.21
N PHE A 13 -58.97 39.39 19.30
CA PHE A 13 -59.56 38.07 19.51
C PHE A 13 -60.77 37.87 18.59
N PHE A 14 -60.83 36.67 17.98
CA PHE A 14 -62.11 36.01 17.72
C PHE A 14 -62.00 34.50 17.78
N PHE A 15 -62.96 33.91 18.42
CA PHE A 15 -63.13 32.56 18.90
C PHE A 15 -63.54 31.57 17.77
N ASN A 16 -63.27 30.33 18.03
CA ASN A 16 -63.85 29.06 17.52
C ASN A 16 -63.68 28.62 16.06
N CYS A 17 -62.95 27.56 15.93
CA CYS A 17 -63.49 26.30 15.36
C CYS A 17 -62.56 25.12 15.65
N LEU A 18 -63.16 24.10 16.19
CA LEU A 18 -62.57 22.77 16.44
C LEU A 18 -62.15 22.10 15.13
N ALA A 19 -60.87 21.77 14.97
CA ALA A 19 -60.43 20.83 13.94
C ALA A 19 -59.30 19.97 14.54
N PRO A 20 -59.29 18.66 14.29
CA PRO A 20 -58.39 17.73 14.95
C PRO A 20 -56.95 17.93 14.51
N PHE A 21 -56.08 18.02 15.49
CA PHE A 21 -54.64 18.14 15.34
C PHE A 21 -54.09 16.80 14.81
N LEU A 22 -53.94 16.73 13.50
CA LEU A 22 -53.23 15.60 12.86
C LEU A 22 -51.74 15.77 13.15
N PHE A 23 -51.27 15.07 14.17
CA PHE A 23 -49.86 15.02 14.55
C PHE A 23 -49.10 14.18 13.48
N THR A 24 -48.60 14.85 12.44
CA THR A 24 -47.73 14.23 11.46
C THR A 24 -46.39 13.96 12.12
N PHE A 25 -46.16 12.70 12.49
CA PHE A 25 -44.88 12.22 12.97
C PHE A 25 -43.93 12.24 11.75
N MET A 26 -43.07 13.28 11.62
CA MET A 26 -41.92 13.23 10.74
C MET A 26 -40.92 12.25 11.37
N ILE A 27 -40.91 11.04 10.87
CA ILE A 27 -39.78 10.12 11.05
C ILE A 27 -38.60 10.75 10.30
N ILE A 28 -37.71 11.39 11.06
CA ILE A 28 -36.37 11.72 10.57
C ILE A 28 -35.67 10.37 10.46
N SER A 29 -35.67 9.80 9.25
CA SER A 29 -34.78 8.70 8.91
C SER A 29 -33.39 9.30 8.95
N CYS A 30 -32.60 9.00 10.00
CA CYS A 30 -31.17 9.06 9.93
C CYS A 30 -30.78 8.06 8.84
N THR A 31 -30.45 8.54 7.66
CA THR A 31 -29.60 7.78 6.78
C THR A 31 -28.26 7.71 7.50
N ASP A 32 -27.82 6.49 7.83
CA ASP A 32 -26.41 6.26 8.11
C ASP A 32 -25.66 6.88 6.93
N GLN A 33 -24.99 8.01 7.20
CA GLN A 33 -23.99 8.48 6.28
C GLN A 33 -22.87 7.45 6.43
N ASP A 34 -22.66 6.64 5.40
CA ASP A 34 -21.43 5.92 5.23
C ASP A 34 -20.32 6.97 5.39
N ILE A 35 -19.65 6.94 6.54
CA ILE A 35 -18.44 7.72 6.74
C ILE A 35 -17.48 7.15 5.69
N PRO A 36 -17.02 7.94 4.71
CA PRO A 36 -16.02 7.43 3.78
C PRO A 36 -14.89 6.87 4.63
N ALA A 37 -14.43 5.66 4.33
CA ALA A 37 -13.21 5.14 4.91
C ALA A 37 -12.14 6.22 4.78
N LEU A 38 -11.34 6.42 5.83
CA LEU A 38 -10.21 7.33 5.76
C LEU A 38 -9.31 6.80 4.65
N GLU A 39 -9.17 7.54 3.59
CA GLU A 39 -8.44 7.23 2.35
C GLU A 39 -6.91 7.09 2.58
N ASN A 40 -6.45 6.83 3.79
CA ASN A 40 -5.05 6.87 4.16
C ASN A 40 -4.75 5.99 5.40
N GLU A 41 -5.33 4.78 5.45
CA GLU A 41 -4.96 3.81 6.49
C GLU A 41 -3.70 3.05 6.03
N VAL A 42 -2.66 3.10 6.86
CA VAL A 42 -1.44 2.29 6.65
C VAL A 42 -1.81 0.81 6.75
N GLU A 43 -1.35 0.02 5.78
CA GLU A 43 -1.61 -1.40 5.73
C GLU A 43 -1.04 -2.13 6.95
N ILE A 44 -1.88 -2.97 7.59
CA ILE A 44 -1.40 -3.84 8.66
C ILE A 44 -0.81 -5.10 8.01
N ILE A 45 0.51 -5.15 7.91
CA ILE A 45 1.25 -6.25 7.31
C ILE A 45 1.99 -7.01 8.39
N THR A 46 1.74 -8.32 8.49
CA THR A 46 2.40 -9.21 9.46
C THR A 46 3.30 -10.25 8.83
N ASP A 47 3.04 -10.64 7.59
CA ASP A 47 3.79 -11.68 6.90
C ASP A 47 4.07 -11.27 5.47
N ILE A 48 5.35 -11.31 5.10
CA ILE A 48 5.81 -11.03 3.75
C ILE A 48 6.68 -12.19 3.28
N LYS A 49 6.43 -12.65 2.07
CA LYS A 49 7.21 -13.67 1.42
C LYS A 49 7.59 -13.22 0.01
N LEU A 50 8.88 -13.17 -0.25
CA LEU A 50 9.46 -13.01 -1.57
C LEU A 50 9.55 -14.37 -2.22
N ILE A 51 9.11 -14.51 -3.48
CA ILE A 51 9.06 -15.76 -4.22
C ILE A 51 9.77 -15.56 -5.56
N PHE A 52 10.98 -16.10 -5.67
CA PHE A 52 11.77 -16.10 -6.91
C PHE A 52 11.49 -17.39 -7.67
N THR A 53 10.80 -17.31 -8.78
CA THR A 53 10.46 -18.43 -9.65
C THR A 53 11.38 -18.44 -10.88
N PRO A 54 12.25 -19.44 -11.07
CA PRO A 54 13.10 -19.50 -12.24
C PRO A 54 12.27 -19.77 -13.51
N THR A 55 12.48 -18.97 -14.57
CA THR A 55 11.63 -18.99 -15.78
C THR A 55 11.84 -20.22 -16.66
N LEU A 56 12.99 -20.87 -16.56
CA LEU A 56 13.33 -22.09 -17.33
C LEU A 56 13.16 -23.39 -16.52
N GLY A 57 12.47 -23.31 -15.38
CA GLY A 57 12.31 -24.42 -14.46
C GLY A 57 13.46 -24.50 -13.44
N GLY A 58 13.24 -25.23 -12.37
CA GLY A 58 14.10 -25.34 -11.20
C GLY A 58 13.32 -25.13 -9.92
N ASP A 59 14.03 -25.08 -8.80
CA ASP A 59 13.41 -24.88 -7.50
C ASP A 59 13.02 -23.41 -7.29
N VAL A 60 11.82 -23.21 -6.75
CA VAL A 60 11.33 -21.89 -6.34
C VAL A 60 12.03 -21.50 -5.04
N ILE A 61 12.63 -20.33 -5.02
CA ILE A 61 13.32 -19.77 -3.85
C ILE A 61 12.36 -18.84 -3.11
N GLN A 62 12.27 -19.00 -1.80
CA GLN A 62 11.43 -18.18 -0.94
C GLN A 62 12.24 -17.54 0.18
N ALA A 63 11.96 -16.29 0.51
CA ALA A 63 12.52 -15.59 1.66
C ALA A 63 11.40 -14.86 2.39
N ARG A 64 11.36 -15.01 3.72
CA ARG A 64 10.27 -14.53 4.56
C ARG A 64 10.73 -13.41 5.48
N ALA A 65 9.77 -12.55 5.79
CA ALA A 65 9.85 -11.61 6.90
C ALA A 65 8.51 -11.63 7.65
N GLN A 66 8.53 -11.41 8.97
CA GLN A 66 7.35 -11.52 9.80
C GLN A 66 7.37 -10.51 10.95
N ASP A 67 6.19 -9.97 11.25
CA ASP A 67 5.85 -9.24 12.45
C ASP A 67 4.79 -10.05 13.23
N ILE A 68 5.19 -10.66 14.32
CA ILE A 68 4.36 -11.64 15.03
C ILE A 68 3.23 -10.99 15.81
N ASP A 69 3.41 -9.78 16.29
CA ASP A 69 2.46 -9.06 17.15
C ASP A 69 1.76 -7.87 16.45
N GLY A 70 2.14 -7.58 15.21
CA GLY A 70 1.57 -6.51 14.41
C GLY A 70 2.11 -5.11 14.79
N PRO A 71 1.53 -4.03 14.23
CA PRO A 71 2.08 -2.69 14.39
C PRO A 71 2.25 -2.30 15.86
N GLY A 72 3.48 -1.95 16.25
CA GLY A 72 3.73 -1.41 17.58
C GLY A 72 5.09 -1.73 18.19
N VAL A 73 5.18 -2.79 18.99
CA VAL A 73 6.36 -3.02 19.87
C VAL A 73 7.51 -3.66 19.12
N GLN A 74 7.23 -4.55 18.18
CA GLN A 74 8.26 -5.19 17.35
C GLN A 74 8.12 -4.69 15.91
N ASN A 75 9.19 -4.75 15.16
CA ASN A 75 9.19 -4.45 13.73
C ASN A 75 9.16 -5.76 12.95
N ILE A 76 8.81 -5.70 11.68
CA ILE A 76 8.92 -6.84 10.77
C ILE A 76 10.37 -7.32 10.75
N GLU A 77 10.59 -8.59 11.12
CA GLU A 77 11.91 -9.24 11.14
C GLU A 77 12.10 -10.12 9.90
N VAL A 78 13.24 -9.97 9.23
CA VAL A 78 13.66 -10.86 8.15
C VAL A 78 14.12 -12.19 8.75
N LEU A 79 13.51 -13.29 8.29
CA LEU A 79 13.72 -14.64 8.83
C LEU A 79 14.66 -15.49 7.98
N ASP A 80 14.74 -15.22 6.68
CA ASP A 80 15.48 -16.04 5.73
C ASP A 80 16.48 -15.16 4.93
N GLU A 81 17.55 -15.80 4.44
CA GLU A 81 18.44 -15.24 3.43
C GLU A 81 17.96 -15.65 2.03
N ILE A 82 18.29 -14.87 1.01
CA ILE A 82 18.00 -15.17 -0.40
C ILE A 82 19.17 -15.93 -1.03
N TYR A 83 18.92 -17.10 -1.59
CA TYR A 83 19.91 -17.93 -2.28
C TYR A 83 19.50 -18.17 -3.73
N LEU A 84 20.10 -17.44 -4.67
CA LEU A 84 19.81 -17.56 -6.11
C LEU A 84 20.94 -18.27 -6.84
N SER A 85 20.62 -18.89 -7.98
CA SER A 85 21.63 -19.45 -8.89
C SER A 85 22.17 -18.38 -9.82
N THR A 86 23.48 -18.45 -10.16
CA THR A 86 24.11 -17.55 -11.14
C THR A 86 23.50 -17.70 -12.54
N ASN A 87 23.53 -16.64 -13.33
CA ASN A 87 23.07 -16.61 -14.73
C ASN A 87 21.65 -17.22 -14.92
N THR A 88 20.77 -16.97 -14.00
CA THR A 88 19.42 -17.54 -13.99
C THR A 88 18.38 -16.41 -14.04
N ASN A 89 17.34 -16.64 -14.83
CA ASN A 89 16.24 -15.71 -14.98
C ASN A 89 15.13 -16.03 -13.97
N TYR A 90 14.70 -15.05 -13.22
CA TYR A 90 13.64 -15.17 -12.20
C TYR A 90 12.50 -14.20 -12.44
N ILE A 91 11.28 -14.63 -12.10
CA ILE A 91 10.17 -13.74 -11.77
C ILE A 91 10.11 -13.68 -10.25
N LEU A 92 10.18 -12.47 -9.69
CA LEU A 92 9.91 -12.22 -8.29
C LEU A 92 8.46 -11.82 -8.14
N THR A 93 7.77 -12.50 -7.22
CA THR A 93 6.40 -12.17 -6.77
C THR A 93 6.35 -12.10 -5.26
N PHE A 94 5.24 -11.59 -4.70
CA PHE A 94 5.06 -11.41 -3.27
C PHE A 94 3.79 -12.10 -2.79
N GLU A 95 3.86 -12.69 -1.58
CA GLU A 95 2.72 -13.00 -0.74
C GLU A 95 2.78 -12.06 0.48
N ILE A 96 1.72 -11.27 0.69
CA ILE A 96 1.65 -10.26 1.75
C ILE A 96 0.34 -10.47 2.51
N TYR A 97 0.43 -10.66 3.83
CA TYR A 97 -0.71 -11.02 4.65
C TYR A 97 -0.76 -10.23 5.97
N ASN A 98 -1.99 -10.03 6.44
CA ASN A 98 -2.32 -9.68 7.81
C ASN A 98 -2.90 -10.91 8.51
N ASN A 99 -2.09 -11.62 9.28
CA ASN A 99 -2.47 -12.83 10.02
C ASN A 99 -2.97 -12.55 11.44
N LEU A 100 -3.11 -11.28 11.85
CA LEU A 100 -3.84 -10.91 13.08
C LEU A 100 -5.35 -11.13 12.91
N LYS A 101 -5.83 -11.13 11.67
CA LYS A 101 -7.23 -11.48 11.33
C LYS A 101 -7.39 -13.01 11.22
N ASN A 102 -8.60 -13.50 11.44
CA ASN A 102 -8.93 -14.92 11.28
C ASN A 102 -10.23 -15.09 10.47
N PRO A 103 -10.18 -15.62 9.23
CA PRO A 103 -8.97 -16.04 8.50
C PRO A 103 -8.03 -14.87 8.19
N GLY A 104 -6.75 -15.18 7.92
CA GLY A 104 -5.75 -14.19 7.50
C GLY A 104 -6.22 -13.42 6.25
N GLU A 105 -5.94 -12.13 6.20
CA GLU A 105 -6.28 -11.25 5.10
C GLU A 105 -5.11 -11.16 4.12
N ASN A 106 -5.40 -11.22 2.83
CA ASN A 106 -4.38 -11.11 1.79
C ASN A 106 -4.23 -9.64 1.36
N ILE A 107 -3.28 -8.94 1.97
CA ILE A 107 -2.98 -7.53 1.68
C ILE A 107 -2.44 -7.35 0.25
N GLY A 108 -1.81 -8.36 -0.32
CA GLY A 108 -1.37 -8.30 -1.72
C GLY A 108 -2.52 -8.13 -2.73
N ILE A 109 -3.75 -8.50 -2.37
CA ILE A 109 -4.95 -8.21 -3.18
C ILE A 109 -5.34 -6.75 -3.04
N GLU A 110 -5.33 -6.21 -1.83
CA GLU A 110 -5.65 -4.82 -1.51
C GLU A 110 -4.67 -3.86 -2.21
N ILE A 111 -3.36 -4.09 -2.09
CA ILE A 111 -2.32 -3.36 -2.84
C ILE A 111 -2.60 -3.37 -4.35
N ARG A 112 -3.12 -4.48 -4.90
CA ARG A 112 -3.44 -4.60 -6.32
C ARG A 112 -4.72 -3.85 -6.69
N GLU A 113 -5.71 -3.79 -5.80
CA GLU A 113 -6.94 -3.00 -5.99
C GLU A 113 -6.66 -1.50 -5.92
N GLU A 114 -5.65 -1.11 -5.13
CA GLU A 114 -5.13 0.25 -4.95
C GLU A 114 -3.79 0.47 -5.68
N GLU A 115 -3.64 -0.14 -6.86
CA GLU A 115 -2.40 -0.14 -7.65
C GLU A 115 -1.87 1.27 -7.98
N ASP A 116 -2.74 2.27 -8.07
CA ASP A 116 -2.38 3.67 -8.31
C ASP A 116 -1.90 4.42 -7.07
N GLU A 117 -1.85 3.75 -5.93
CA GLU A 117 -1.37 4.30 -4.65
C GLU A 117 -0.13 3.55 -4.12
N HIS A 118 0.20 2.37 -4.65
CA HIS A 118 1.30 1.56 -4.16
C HIS A 118 2.41 1.34 -5.19
N GLN A 119 3.67 1.36 -4.73
CA GLN A 119 4.83 0.99 -5.55
C GLN A 119 5.92 0.31 -4.73
N MET A 120 6.48 -0.78 -5.27
CA MET A 120 7.70 -1.42 -4.77
C MET A 120 8.94 -0.72 -5.32
N PHE A 121 9.91 -0.48 -4.43
CA PHE A 121 11.25 0.02 -4.77
C PHE A 121 12.31 -0.97 -4.31
N PHE A 122 13.42 -1.04 -5.03
CA PHE A 122 14.47 -2.04 -4.80
C PHE A 122 15.84 -1.39 -4.69
N LEU A 123 16.69 -1.95 -3.80
CA LEU A 123 18.12 -1.68 -3.75
C LEU A 123 18.86 -3.02 -3.61
N PHE A 124 19.94 -3.20 -4.34
CA PHE A 124 20.72 -4.44 -4.29
C PHE A 124 22.21 -4.17 -4.49
N THR A 125 23.03 -5.13 -4.09
CA THR A 125 24.48 -5.07 -4.31
C THR A 125 24.77 -4.91 -5.81
N ASN A 126 25.52 -3.87 -6.17
CA ASN A 126 25.88 -3.59 -7.55
C ASN A 126 26.58 -4.81 -8.20
N GLY A 127 26.13 -5.19 -9.39
CA GLY A 127 26.62 -6.36 -10.13
C GLY A 127 26.02 -7.69 -9.67
N ALA A 128 25.09 -7.71 -8.72
CA ALA A 128 24.34 -8.91 -8.35
C ALA A 128 23.45 -9.40 -9.50
N PHE A 129 22.90 -8.46 -10.25
CA PHE A 129 22.07 -8.77 -11.41
C PHE A 129 22.70 -8.22 -12.70
N LEU A 130 22.49 -8.96 -13.79
CA LEU A 130 22.79 -8.51 -15.15
C LEU A 130 21.66 -7.67 -15.73
N ASP A 131 20.45 -7.93 -15.24
CA ASP A 131 19.25 -7.20 -15.60
C ASP A 131 18.24 -7.29 -14.45
N PRO A 132 17.81 -6.16 -13.84
CA PRO A 132 18.31 -4.80 -14.15
C PRO A 132 19.76 -4.59 -13.72
N GLU A 133 20.49 -3.76 -14.49
CA GLU A 133 21.85 -3.34 -14.14
C GLU A 133 21.82 -2.29 -12.99
N GLY A 134 22.98 -2.10 -12.35
CA GLY A 134 23.15 -1.09 -11.31
C GLY A 134 22.92 -1.61 -9.90
N ASN A 135 22.22 -0.84 -9.09
CA ASN A 135 21.95 -1.14 -7.68
C ASN A 135 20.49 -0.96 -7.27
N GLY A 136 19.58 -0.72 -8.23
CA GLY A 136 18.16 -0.51 -7.96
C GLY A 136 17.75 0.97 -7.92
N ASN A 137 16.47 1.23 -7.63
CA ASN A 137 15.85 2.56 -7.78
C ASN A 137 15.48 3.26 -6.45
N ILE A 138 15.95 2.76 -5.31
CA ILE A 138 15.70 3.41 -4.01
C ILE A 138 16.46 4.73 -3.88
N ASP A 139 17.70 4.78 -4.32
CA ASP A 139 18.55 5.98 -4.25
C ASP A 139 18.35 6.92 -5.46
N ASN A 140 17.87 6.39 -6.57
CA ASN A 140 17.53 7.15 -7.75
C ASN A 140 16.35 6.50 -8.49
N PHE A 141 15.15 7.09 -8.39
CA PHE A 141 13.93 6.56 -9.00
C PHE A 141 14.01 6.34 -10.52
N SER A 142 14.97 7.00 -11.20
CA SER A 142 15.18 6.86 -12.65
C SER A 142 16.01 5.62 -13.04
N ASP A 143 16.59 4.91 -12.07
CA ASP A 143 17.32 3.69 -12.35
C ASP A 143 16.37 2.55 -12.68
N SER A 144 16.76 1.74 -13.64
CA SER A 144 15.85 0.74 -14.21
C SER A 144 15.57 -0.39 -13.24
N ILE A 145 14.29 -0.74 -13.12
CA ILE A 145 13.79 -2.01 -12.59
C ILE A 145 12.88 -2.62 -13.64
N ASN A 146 12.94 -3.95 -13.82
CA ASN A 146 12.11 -4.65 -14.80
C ASN A 146 10.75 -5.00 -14.19
N TYR A 147 9.91 -3.98 -14.00
CA TYR A 147 8.54 -4.15 -13.58
C TYR A 147 7.73 -4.88 -14.66
N ILE A 148 6.85 -5.80 -14.25
CA ILE A 148 5.93 -6.52 -15.14
C ILE A 148 4.52 -5.97 -14.97
N ASP A 149 4.16 -5.52 -13.77
CA ASP A 149 2.86 -4.97 -13.43
C ASP A 149 2.87 -3.44 -13.32
N TYR A 150 1.79 -2.83 -13.79
CA TYR A 150 1.62 -1.38 -13.87
C TYR A 150 0.18 -1.01 -13.52
N ASP A 151 0.01 0.16 -12.91
CA ASP A 151 -1.29 0.73 -12.62
C ASP A 151 -2.02 1.22 -13.90
N ARG A 152 -3.27 1.64 -13.73
CA ARG A 152 -4.11 2.18 -14.82
C ARG A 152 -3.54 3.42 -15.50
N TYR A 153 -2.57 4.10 -14.90
CA TYR A 153 -1.86 5.26 -15.46
C TYR A 153 -0.51 4.90 -16.06
N ASN A 154 -0.19 3.59 -16.09
CA ASN A 154 1.07 3.04 -16.58
C ASN A 154 2.27 3.45 -15.71
N ASN A 155 2.07 3.65 -14.40
CA ASN A 155 3.17 3.73 -13.43
C ASN A 155 3.44 2.34 -12.84
N PRO A 156 4.67 2.01 -12.44
CA PRO A 156 5.00 0.70 -11.88
C PRO A 156 4.25 0.42 -10.58
N VAL A 157 3.90 -0.85 -10.33
CA VAL A 157 3.42 -1.35 -9.03
C VAL A 157 4.53 -2.17 -8.36
N GLY A 158 5.02 -3.22 -9.02
CA GLY A 158 6.19 -4.01 -8.60
C GLY A 158 5.86 -5.23 -7.75
N LEU A 159 4.59 -5.67 -7.70
CA LEU A 159 4.22 -6.98 -7.16
C LEU A 159 4.74 -8.13 -8.03
N GLU A 160 5.11 -7.83 -9.27
CA GLU A 160 5.74 -8.75 -10.20
C GLU A 160 6.89 -8.07 -10.94
N THR A 161 8.12 -8.64 -10.84
CA THR A 161 9.32 -8.08 -11.45
C THR A 161 10.20 -9.18 -12.05
N TYR A 162 11.00 -8.83 -13.06
CA TYR A 162 11.89 -9.76 -13.76
C TYR A 162 13.37 -9.47 -13.43
N TRP A 163 14.15 -10.54 -13.22
CA TRP A 163 15.55 -10.47 -12.77
C TRP A 163 16.42 -11.47 -13.50
N ILE A 164 17.61 -11.07 -13.91
CA ILE A 164 18.66 -11.97 -14.38
C ILE A 164 19.83 -11.88 -13.41
N THR A 165 20.14 -12.95 -12.71
CA THR A 165 21.29 -12.98 -11.79
C THR A 165 22.62 -12.92 -12.55
N GLY A 166 23.58 -12.22 -11.94
CA GLY A 166 24.93 -12.07 -12.47
C GLY A 166 25.91 -13.08 -11.91
N ASN A 167 27.10 -12.57 -11.58
CA ASN A 167 28.18 -13.34 -10.99
C ASN A 167 27.87 -13.73 -9.53
N GLN A 168 28.70 -14.62 -9.00
CA GLN A 168 28.63 -15.02 -7.60
C GLN A 168 28.73 -13.82 -6.65
N ILE A 169 27.80 -13.77 -5.70
CA ILE A 169 27.73 -12.80 -4.62
C ILE A 169 27.59 -13.58 -3.30
N GLN A 170 28.31 -13.16 -2.27
CA GLN A 170 28.18 -13.68 -0.91
C GLN A 170 27.92 -12.51 0.04
N ASN A 171 26.93 -12.67 0.92
CA ASN A 171 26.52 -11.64 1.88
C ASN A 171 26.24 -10.27 1.23
N GLY A 172 25.67 -10.28 0.03
CA GLY A 172 25.18 -9.08 -0.62
C GLY A 172 23.89 -8.59 0.03
N LEU A 173 23.41 -7.45 -0.43
CA LEU A 173 22.17 -6.83 0.02
C LEU A 173 21.09 -7.00 -1.06
N PHE A 174 19.86 -7.30 -0.63
CA PHE A 174 18.63 -7.12 -1.39
C PHE A 174 17.61 -6.44 -0.49
N LYS A 175 17.30 -5.19 -0.81
CA LYS A 175 16.34 -4.38 -0.07
C LYS A 175 15.09 -4.17 -0.90
N VAL A 176 13.93 -4.28 -0.28
CA VAL A 176 12.65 -3.97 -0.88
C VAL A 176 11.85 -3.06 0.04
N ILE A 177 11.23 -2.05 -0.54
CA ILE A 177 10.35 -1.09 0.14
C ILE A 177 9.01 -1.09 -0.59
N LEU A 178 7.92 -1.22 0.15
CA LEU A 178 6.59 -0.88 -0.33
C LEU A 178 6.25 0.52 0.14
N MET A 179 5.91 1.38 -0.82
CA MET A 179 5.45 2.74 -0.57
C MET A 179 3.95 2.84 -0.77
N HIS A 180 3.28 3.55 0.15
CA HIS A 180 1.91 4.02 0.01
C HIS A 180 1.94 5.50 -0.39
N GLN A 181 1.42 5.83 -1.58
CA GLN A 181 1.56 7.11 -2.26
C GLN A 181 0.20 7.67 -2.73
N PRO A 182 -0.83 7.76 -1.87
CA PRO A 182 -2.18 8.14 -2.26
C PRO A 182 -2.21 9.55 -2.85
N GLY A 183 -2.70 9.65 -4.08
CA GLY A 183 -2.84 10.91 -4.80
C GLY A 183 -1.53 11.60 -5.22
N VAL A 184 -0.35 10.99 -4.91
CA VAL A 184 0.97 11.56 -5.28
C VAL A 184 1.79 10.63 -6.17
N LYS A 185 1.38 9.38 -6.38
CA LYS A 185 2.07 8.43 -7.25
C LYS A 185 2.09 8.93 -8.70
N THR A 186 3.26 8.95 -9.29
CA THR A 186 3.51 9.33 -10.70
C THR A 186 4.67 8.51 -11.27
N SER A 187 4.97 8.65 -12.55
CA SER A 187 6.13 8.01 -13.18
C SER A 187 7.49 8.49 -12.66
N THR A 188 7.53 9.53 -11.82
CA THR A 188 8.75 10.10 -11.22
C THR A 188 8.74 10.09 -9.71
N SER A 189 7.76 9.46 -9.10
CA SER A 189 7.70 9.31 -7.64
C SER A 189 8.82 8.39 -7.15
N GLY A 190 9.36 8.72 -5.98
CA GLY A 190 10.39 7.96 -5.30
C GLY A 190 10.00 7.66 -3.85
N ILE A 191 10.95 7.19 -3.06
CA ILE A 191 10.73 6.79 -1.66
C ILE A 191 10.46 7.95 -0.70
N PHE A 192 10.46 9.20 -1.18
CA PHE A 192 10.14 10.39 -0.37
C PHE A 192 8.75 10.94 -0.68
N ASP A 193 8.00 10.29 -1.57
CA ASP A 193 6.68 10.72 -2.02
C ASP A 193 5.60 9.79 -1.44
N GLY A 194 5.42 9.79 -0.11
CA GLY A 194 4.44 8.96 0.59
C GLY A 194 4.99 8.34 1.87
N ASP A 195 4.31 7.34 2.38
CA ASP A 195 4.64 6.62 3.60
C ASP A 195 5.13 5.20 3.29
N PHE A 196 5.85 4.58 4.24
CA PHE A 196 6.32 3.20 4.10
C PHE A 196 5.30 2.24 4.71
N ASP A 197 4.81 1.28 3.92
CA ASP A 197 4.10 0.12 4.48
C ASP A 197 5.10 -0.90 5.03
N PHE A 198 6.20 -1.15 4.31
CA PHE A 198 7.34 -1.89 4.85
C PHE A 198 8.66 -1.49 4.19
N ASN A 199 9.76 -1.82 4.90
CA ASN A 199 11.13 -1.59 4.48
C ASN A 199 12.00 -2.74 4.98
N LEU A 200 12.41 -3.67 4.10
CA LEU A 200 13.06 -4.93 4.44
C LEU A 200 14.41 -5.06 3.76
N GLU A 201 15.40 -5.57 4.51
CA GLU A 201 16.75 -5.84 4.03
C GLU A 201 17.09 -7.32 4.20
N PHE A 202 17.28 -8.03 3.09
CA PHE A 202 17.66 -9.43 3.06
C PHE A 202 19.15 -9.58 2.73
N VAL A 203 19.79 -10.58 3.32
CA VAL A 203 21.10 -11.05 2.85
C VAL A 203 20.92 -11.78 1.51
N LEU A 204 21.67 -11.39 0.48
CA LEU A 204 21.63 -11.96 -0.85
C LEU A 204 22.87 -12.81 -1.11
N ASN A 205 22.64 -14.05 -1.49
CA ASN A 205 23.68 -14.97 -1.94
C ASN A 205 23.34 -15.46 -3.36
N ILE A 206 24.30 -15.38 -4.27
CA ILE A 206 24.20 -15.89 -5.65
C ILE A 206 25.37 -16.86 -5.88
N SER A 207 25.10 -18.11 -6.26
CA SER A 207 26.12 -19.17 -6.39
C SER A 207 25.85 -20.10 -7.57
#